data_fabe30fed7ff98f41863a154fa43dc3e
#
_entry.id   fabe30fed7ff98f41863a154fa43dc3e
#
_cell.length_a   1.000
_cell.length_b   1.000
_cell.length_c   1.000
_cell.angle_alpha   90.00
_cell.angle_beta   90.00
_cell.angle_gamma   90.00
#
_symmetry.space_group_name_H-M   'P 1'
#
loop_
_entity.id
_entity.type
_entity.pdbx_description
1 polymer ?
#
loop_
_entity_poly.entity_id
_entity_poly.type
_entity_poly.pdbx_seq_one_letter_code
_entity_poly.pdbx_strand_id
1 'polypeptide(L)'
;RKDLPKSVISEAMKIYDKAKAEQNVPQMMKAYLTAMQYRSLLTPDSLKVDMNGLEQWASQTGSMEDKAILYSILGEMTMPADVKKGLGYLQASLKDKDRLLLIPVEKLRPMVRVGEASKRYFRDNLYNLLARRAIQIMQQYRWQAAAKANQTNSLPADMTDMDQFVTYQFVPVSDCDLTAAVMQAYQSLLKAYDTETEREGWLLTGIDALNYLYRNFSGNFSNDVCQQELRKWIHTYPAVKTVPEAYLALAQFLQYQNNQVERLRIVREGIAGYP
;
A
#
# COMPACT_ATOMS: atom_id res chain seq x y z
N ARG A 1 25.45 13.22 -24.07
CA ARG A 1 24.63 12.59 -23.00
C ARG A 1 24.42 13.48 -21.77
N LYS A 2 25.29 14.46 -21.48
CA LYS A 2 25.13 15.39 -20.33
C LYS A 2 24.01 16.42 -20.51
N ASP A 3 23.57 16.68 -21.73
CA ASP A 3 22.52 17.67 -22.01
C ASP A 3 21.10 17.10 -21.89
N LEU A 4 20.94 15.76 -21.94
CA LEU A 4 19.64 15.12 -21.85
C LEU A 4 18.89 15.43 -20.53
N PRO A 5 19.50 15.35 -19.32
CA PRO A 5 18.81 15.71 -18.10
C PRO A 5 18.36 17.18 -18.07
N LYS A 6 19.16 18.11 -18.57
CA LYS A 6 18.78 19.53 -18.63
C LYS A 6 17.61 19.78 -19.56
N SER A 7 17.59 19.11 -20.71
CA SER A 7 16.48 19.20 -21.65
C SER A 7 15.19 18.63 -21.03
N VAL A 8 15.25 17.49 -20.33
CA VAL A 8 14.09 16.91 -19.64
C VAL A 8 13.58 17.86 -18.56
N ILE A 9 14.45 18.46 -17.75
CA ILE A 9 14.06 19.44 -16.72
C ILE A 9 13.33 20.61 -17.37
N SER A 10 13.90 21.18 -18.46
CA SER A 10 13.31 22.32 -19.16
C SER A 10 11.91 21.99 -19.69
N GLU A 11 11.74 20.84 -20.36
CA GLU A 11 10.44 20.43 -20.89
C GLU A 11 9.44 20.09 -19.76
N ALA A 12 9.88 19.44 -18.70
CA ALA A 12 9.04 19.17 -17.54
C ALA A 12 8.52 20.46 -16.89
N MET A 13 9.37 21.49 -16.78
CA MET A 13 8.95 22.77 -16.22
C MET A 13 8.00 23.53 -17.13
N LYS A 14 8.14 23.46 -18.45
CA LYS A 14 7.14 24.01 -19.40
C LYS A 14 5.79 23.32 -19.22
N ILE A 15 5.79 21.98 -19.04
CA ILE A 15 4.56 21.22 -18.77
C ILE A 15 3.96 21.65 -17.43
N TYR A 16 4.79 21.84 -16.41
CA TYR A 16 4.35 22.32 -15.09
C TYR A 16 3.65 23.68 -15.19
N ASP A 17 4.26 24.66 -15.87
CA ASP A 17 3.72 26.01 -15.99
C ASP A 17 2.38 26.01 -16.77
N LYS A 18 2.31 25.22 -17.85
CA LYS A 18 1.05 25.02 -18.59
C LYS A 18 -0.02 24.39 -17.73
N ALA A 19 0.29 23.28 -17.03
CA ALA A 19 -0.63 22.58 -16.16
C ALA A 19 -1.12 23.49 -15.00
N LYS A 20 -0.24 24.35 -14.49
CA LYS A 20 -0.59 25.36 -13.48
C LYS A 20 -1.59 26.37 -13.99
N ALA A 21 -1.40 26.87 -15.21
CA ALA A 21 -2.35 27.79 -15.85
C ALA A 21 -3.72 27.14 -16.09
N GLU A 22 -3.73 25.82 -16.40
CA GLU A 22 -4.92 25.01 -16.62
C GLU A 22 -5.54 24.44 -15.32
N GLN A 23 -4.94 24.70 -14.17
CA GLN A 23 -5.30 24.12 -12.86
C GLN A 23 -5.33 22.58 -12.85
N ASN A 24 -4.52 21.95 -13.69
CA ASN A 24 -4.38 20.49 -13.77
C ASN A 24 -3.33 19.99 -12.77
N VAL A 25 -3.75 19.84 -11.51
CA VAL A 25 -2.84 19.48 -10.41
C VAL A 25 -2.13 18.13 -10.60
N PRO A 26 -2.78 17.05 -11.06
CA PRO A 26 -2.08 15.80 -11.33
C PRO A 26 -0.95 15.94 -12.37
N GLN A 27 -1.16 16.74 -13.42
CA GLN A 27 -0.12 17.01 -14.40
C GLN A 27 1.00 17.89 -13.84
N MET A 28 0.66 18.87 -12.99
CA MET A 28 1.65 19.68 -12.26
C MET A 28 2.55 18.79 -11.40
N MET A 29 1.96 17.92 -10.57
CA MET A 29 2.70 17.01 -9.70
C MET A 29 3.63 16.10 -10.51
N LYS A 30 3.12 15.47 -11.58
CA LYS A 30 3.93 14.63 -12.43
C LYS A 30 5.11 15.36 -13.03
N ALA A 31 4.89 16.55 -13.57
CA ALA A 31 5.93 17.37 -14.17
C ALA A 31 6.99 17.79 -13.15
N TYR A 32 6.54 18.23 -11.96
CA TYR A 32 7.43 18.63 -10.86
C TYR A 32 8.33 17.46 -10.40
N LEU A 33 7.74 16.29 -10.15
CA LEU A 33 8.47 15.09 -9.74
C LEU A 33 9.46 14.62 -10.80
N THR A 34 9.08 14.73 -12.10
CA THR A 34 10.00 14.44 -13.19
C THR A 34 11.19 15.40 -13.19
N ALA A 35 10.94 16.69 -13.09
CA ALA A 35 12.03 17.70 -13.01
C ALA A 35 12.94 17.48 -11.79
N MET A 36 12.36 17.20 -10.63
CA MET A 36 13.05 16.88 -9.39
C MET A 36 13.98 15.67 -9.54
N GLN A 37 13.49 14.57 -10.12
CA GLN A 37 14.28 13.36 -10.38
C GLN A 37 15.53 13.68 -11.23
N TYR A 38 15.38 14.47 -12.30
CA TYR A 38 16.49 14.80 -13.18
C TYR A 38 17.39 15.89 -12.60
N ARG A 39 16.88 16.83 -11.77
CA ARG A 39 17.73 17.77 -11.02
C ARG A 39 18.64 17.05 -10.04
N SER A 40 18.13 16.07 -9.31
CA SER A 40 18.94 15.30 -8.35
C SER A 40 20.10 14.52 -9.00
N LEU A 41 19.95 14.12 -10.28
CA LEU A 41 21.04 13.50 -11.05
C LEU A 41 22.17 14.48 -11.41
N LEU A 42 21.85 15.76 -11.55
CA LEU A 42 22.82 16.80 -11.87
C LEU A 42 23.42 17.42 -10.61
N THR A 43 22.61 17.63 -9.60
CA THR A 43 22.97 18.30 -8.35
C THR A 43 22.26 17.58 -7.20
N PRO A 44 22.92 16.63 -6.52
CA PRO A 44 22.29 15.85 -5.45
C PRO A 44 21.65 16.70 -4.35
N ASP A 45 22.27 17.84 -4.00
CA ASP A 45 21.74 18.74 -2.97
C ASP A 45 20.41 19.41 -3.35
N SER A 46 20.04 19.41 -4.65
CA SER A 46 18.75 19.93 -5.10
C SER A 46 17.57 19.15 -4.53
N LEU A 47 17.77 17.88 -4.18
CA LEU A 47 16.73 17.02 -3.60
C LEU A 47 16.14 17.63 -2.33
N LYS A 48 16.96 18.17 -1.45
CA LYS A 48 16.51 18.82 -0.21
C LYS A 48 15.66 20.07 -0.49
N VAL A 49 16.07 20.87 -1.47
CA VAL A 49 15.32 22.07 -1.88
C VAL A 49 13.96 21.67 -2.47
N ASP A 50 13.95 20.67 -3.34
CA ASP A 50 12.73 20.17 -3.97
C ASP A 50 11.77 19.53 -2.94
N MET A 51 12.28 18.80 -1.94
CA MET A 51 11.47 18.27 -0.85
C MET A 51 10.85 19.38 0.00
N ASN A 52 11.58 20.42 0.32
CA ASN A 52 11.03 21.60 1.02
C ASN A 52 9.92 22.26 0.18
N GLY A 53 10.08 22.33 -1.14
CA GLY A 53 9.06 22.82 -2.06
C GLY A 53 7.77 21.98 -2.02
N LEU A 54 7.90 20.64 -1.98
CA LEU A 54 6.75 19.74 -1.82
C LEU A 54 6.08 19.89 -0.45
N GLU A 55 6.85 20.04 0.64
CA GLU A 55 6.30 20.31 1.98
C GLU A 55 5.49 21.62 2.00
N GLN A 56 6.05 22.67 1.42
CA GLN A 56 5.37 23.95 1.32
C GLN A 56 4.10 23.83 0.50
N TRP A 57 4.13 23.14 -0.64
CA TRP A 57 2.95 22.89 -1.45
C TRP A 57 1.88 22.12 -0.65
N ALA A 58 2.25 21.02 0.02
CA ALA A 58 1.33 20.25 0.86
C ALA A 58 0.71 21.08 2.00
N SER A 59 1.46 22.04 2.57
CA SER A 59 0.95 22.90 3.64
C SER A 59 0.00 23.99 3.14
N GLN A 60 0.22 24.48 1.93
CA GLN A 60 -0.52 25.62 1.35
C GLN A 60 -1.75 25.20 0.53
N THR A 61 -1.79 23.95 0.00
CA THR A 61 -2.93 23.51 -0.80
C THR A 61 -4.20 23.41 0.04
N GLY A 62 -5.29 23.98 -0.48
CA GLY A 62 -6.63 23.83 0.09
C GLY A 62 -7.29 22.48 -0.27
N SER A 63 -6.75 21.77 -1.27
CA SER A 63 -7.26 20.46 -1.70
C SER A 63 -6.79 19.37 -0.75
N MET A 64 -7.73 18.67 -0.14
CA MET A 64 -7.45 17.51 0.70
C MET A 64 -6.82 16.35 -0.11
N GLU A 65 -7.28 16.17 -1.34
CA GLU A 65 -6.78 15.16 -2.28
C GLU A 65 -5.29 15.37 -2.59
N ASP A 66 -4.95 16.61 -2.99
CA ASP A 66 -3.58 17.00 -3.30
C ASP A 66 -2.66 16.85 -2.08
N LYS A 67 -3.16 17.28 -0.92
CA LYS A 67 -2.43 17.14 0.35
C LYS A 67 -2.11 15.68 0.68
N ALA A 68 -3.09 14.78 0.53
CA ALA A 68 -2.91 13.36 0.78
C ALA A 68 -1.85 12.75 -0.17
N ILE A 69 -1.88 13.09 -1.46
CA ILE A 69 -0.92 12.62 -2.45
C ILE A 69 0.48 13.16 -2.13
N LEU A 70 0.61 14.46 -1.88
CA LEU A 70 1.89 15.09 -1.56
C LEU A 70 2.51 14.49 -0.28
N TYR A 71 1.73 14.25 0.76
CA TYR A 71 2.21 13.60 1.97
C TYR A 71 2.62 12.13 1.73
N SER A 72 1.94 11.40 0.87
CA SER A 72 2.36 10.04 0.48
C SER A 72 3.73 10.06 -0.22
N ILE A 73 3.96 11.01 -1.12
CA ILE A 73 5.24 11.20 -1.81
C ILE A 73 6.34 11.61 -0.81
N LEU A 74 6.07 12.58 0.04
CA LEU A 74 7.00 13.03 1.08
C LEU A 74 7.35 11.90 2.04
N GLY A 75 6.38 11.08 2.42
CA GLY A 75 6.59 9.90 3.26
C GLY A 75 7.58 8.92 2.65
N GLU A 76 7.38 8.57 1.37
CA GLU A 76 8.28 7.69 0.64
C GLU A 76 9.71 8.25 0.55
N MET A 77 9.85 9.52 0.23
CA MET A 77 11.14 10.16 0.04
C MET A 77 11.89 10.41 1.35
N THR A 78 11.16 10.60 2.45
CA THR A 78 11.76 10.90 3.77
C THR A 78 12.13 9.61 4.52
N MET A 79 11.38 8.52 4.32
CA MET A 79 11.52 7.26 5.05
C MET A 79 12.97 6.72 5.12
N PRO A 80 13.79 6.77 4.05
CA PRO A 80 15.18 6.28 4.08
C PRO A 80 16.08 7.02 5.08
N ALA A 81 15.87 8.32 5.27
CA ALA A 81 16.68 9.18 6.10
C ALA A 81 16.10 9.35 7.52
N ASP A 82 14.78 9.51 7.62
CA ASP A 82 14.07 9.77 8.87
C ASP A 82 12.75 8.98 8.91
N VAL A 83 12.80 7.83 9.57
CA VAL A 83 11.66 6.90 9.68
C VAL A 83 10.48 7.56 10.41
N LYS A 84 10.74 8.31 11.49
CA LYS A 84 9.68 8.97 12.28
C LYS A 84 8.94 10.01 11.44
N LYS A 85 9.69 10.89 10.78
CA LYS A 85 9.12 11.94 9.92
C LYS A 85 8.41 11.31 8.71
N GLY A 86 9.01 10.30 8.09
CA GLY A 86 8.42 9.57 6.97
C GLY A 86 7.11 8.89 7.33
N LEU A 87 7.05 8.21 8.49
CA LEU A 87 5.81 7.61 9.02
C LEU A 87 4.75 8.66 9.29
N GLY A 88 5.12 9.80 9.89
CA GLY A 88 4.20 10.90 10.12
C GLY A 88 3.53 11.42 8.84
N TYR A 89 4.30 11.52 7.74
CA TYR A 89 3.73 11.89 6.44
C TYR A 89 2.80 10.80 5.87
N LEU A 90 3.18 9.52 5.95
CA LEU A 90 2.31 8.44 5.48
C LEU A 90 0.99 8.40 6.25
N GLN A 91 1.03 8.58 7.57
CA GLN A 91 -0.17 8.67 8.40
C GLN A 91 -1.03 9.89 8.04
N ALA A 92 -0.40 11.05 7.83
CA ALA A 92 -1.09 12.26 7.39
C ALA A 92 -1.77 12.09 6.02
N SER A 93 -1.16 11.31 5.11
CA SER A 93 -1.74 11.00 3.80
C SER A 93 -3.03 10.18 3.87
N LEU A 94 -3.26 9.46 4.97
CA LEU A 94 -4.42 8.57 5.17
C LEU A 94 -5.49 9.14 6.11
N LYS A 95 -5.28 10.35 6.63
CA LYS A 95 -6.11 10.92 7.71
C LYS A 95 -7.59 11.04 7.33
N ASP A 96 -7.88 11.49 6.11
CA ASP A 96 -9.25 11.78 5.64
C ASP A 96 -9.87 10.58 4.90
N LYS A 97 -9.78 9.37 5.50
CA LYS A 97 -10.17 8.09 4.92
C LYS A 97 -11.51 8.14 4.18
N ASP A 98 -12.60 8.56 4.86
CA ASP A 98 -13.96 8.49 4.31
C ASP A 98 -14.11 9.34 3.05
N ARG A 99 -13.44 10.48 2.99
CA ARG A 99 -13.42 11.34 1.81
C ARG A 99 -12.55 10.76 0.69
N LEU A 100 -11.40 10.20 1.03
CA LEU A 100 -10.47 9.59 0.08
C LEU A 100 -11.07 8.33 -0.58
N LEU A 101 -11.93 7.59 0.11
CA LEU A 101 -12.68 6.46 -0.45
C LEU A 101 -13.63 6.86 -1.58
N LEU A 102 -14.10 8.11 -1.59
CA LEU A 102 -15.01 8.63 -2.61
C LEU A 102 -14.32 9.15 -3.87
N ILE A 103 -12.97 9.22 -3.87
CA ILE A 103 -12.21 9.79 -4.98
C ILE A 103 -11.72 8.67 -5.91
N PRO A 104 -12.24 8.60 -7.15
CA PRO A 104 -11.79 7.59 -8.10
C PRO A 104 -10.36 7.87 -8.58
N VAL A 105 -9.55 6.82 -8.69
CA VAL A 105 -8.13 6.90 -9.11
C VAL A 105 -7.98 7.47 -10.52
N GLU A 106 -8.99 7.34 -11.37
CA GLU A 106 -9.01 7.92 -12.71
C GLU A 106 -8.79 9.44 -12.73
N LYS A 107 -9.21 10.14 -11.69
CA LYS A 107 -8.95 11.59 -11.54
C LYS A 107 -7.46 11.92 -11.43
N LEU A 108 -6.62 10.95 -11.07
CA LEU A 108 -5.18 11.12 -10.92
C LEU A 108 -4.40 10.91 -12.22
N ARG A 109 -5.06 10.74 -13.37
CA ARG A 109 -4.35 10.76 -14.65
C ARG A 109 -3.74 12.15 -14.87
N PRO A 110 -2.50 12.24 -15.31
CA PRO A 110 -1.60 11.21 -15.81
C PRO A 110 -0.61 10.63 -14.78
N MET A 111 -0.74 10.93 -13.49
CA MET A 111 0.18 10.43 -12.46
C MET A 111 0.09 8.90 -12.31
N VAL A 112 -1.13 8.37 -12.33
CA VAL A 112 -1.41 6.95 -12.12
C VAL A 112 -1.90 6.33 -13.43
N ARG A 113 -1.28 5.23 -13.84
CA ARG A 113 -1.80 4.39 -14.91
C ARG A 113 -2.76 3.38 -14.32
N VAL A 114 -4.04 3.55 -14.58
CA VAL A 114 -5.07 2.57 -14.22
C VAL A 114 -5.10 1.50 -15.30
N GLY A 115 -4.62 0.32 -14.99
CA GLY A 115 -4.63 -0.85 -15.88
C GLY A 115 -5.47 -1.98 -15.29
N GLU A 116 -5.59 -3.10 -16.02
CA GLU A 116 -6.34 -4.28 -15.55
C GLU A 116 -5.80 -4.81 -14.20
N ALA A 117 -4.49 -4.76 -13.98
CA ALA A 117 -3.91 -5.11 -12.68
C ALA A 117 -4.41 -4.20 -11.54
N SER A 118 -4.66 -2.92 -11.80
CA SER A 118 -5.20 -2.00 -10.80
C SER A 118 -6.65 -2.33 -10.45
N LYS A 119 -7.46 -2.71 -11.44
CA LYS A 119 -8.83 -3.17 -11.25
C LYS A 119 -8.86 -4.49 -10.47
N ARG A 120 -7.97 -5.43 -10.82
CA ARG A 120 -7.85 -6.71 -10.14
C ARG A 120 -7.55 -6.57 -8.65
N TYR A 121 -6.76 -5.57 -8.24
CA TYR A 121 -6.42 -5.31 -6.85
C TYR A 121 -7.30 -4.24 -6.18
N PHE A 122 -8.43 -3.89 -6.78
CA PHE A 122 -9.36 -2.90 -6.24
C PHE A 122 -8.71 -1.58 -5.81
N ARG A 123 -7.83 -1.08 -6.68
CA ARG A 123 -7.20 0.23 -6.50
C ARG A 123 -8.00 1.31 -7.23
N ASP A 124 -9.30 1.29 -7.07
CA ASP A 124 -10.24 2.16 -7.76
C ASP A 124 -10.43 3.51 -7.08
N ASN A 125 -10.08 3.62 -5.80
CA ASN A 125 -10.16 4.85 -5.05
C ASN A 125 -8.82 5.29 -4.46
N LEU A 126 -8.74 6.59 -4.13
CA LEU A 126 -7.50 7.21 -3.66
C LEU A 126 -7.05 6.64 -2.31
N TYR A 127 -7.97 6.34 -1.39
CA TYR A 127 -7.59 5.76 -0.11
C TYR A 127 -6.87 4.40 -0.27
N ASN A 128 -7.44 3.52 -1.07
CA ASN A 128 -6.83 2.21 -1.34
C ASN A 128 -5.43 2.35 -1.96
N LEU A 129 -5.30 3.23 -2.95
CA LEU A 129 -4.01 3.48 -3.61
C LEU A 129 -2.95 3.94 -2.59
N LEU A 130 -3.29 4.94 -1.76
CA LEU A 130 -2.35 5.52 -0.78
C LEU A 130 -2.04 4.54 0.35
N ALA A 131 -3.04 3.82 0.88
CA ALA A 131 -2.85 2.86 1.97
C ALA A 131 -1.97 1.68 1.54
N ARG A 132 -2.20 1.12 0.35
CA ARG A 132 -1.34 0.05 -0.19
C ARG A 132 0.08 0.54 -0.46
N ARG A 133 0.23 1.77 -0.95
CA ARG A 133 1.55 2.39 -1.11
C ARG A 133 2.25 2.57 0.22
N ALA A 134 1.55 3.08 1.24
CA ALA A 134 2.09 3.24 2.58
C ALA A 134 2.52 1.89 3.18
N ILE A 135 1.71 0.84 3.05
CA ILE A 135 2.07 -0.52 3.49
C ILE A 135 3.37 -0.99 2.82
N GLN A 136 3.51 -0.83 1.51
CA GLN A 136 4.73 -1.22 0.78
C GLN A 136 5.97 -0.49 1.32
N ILE A 137 5.88 0.83 1.49
CA ILE A 137 6.98 1.65 1.99
C ILE A 137 7.34 1.23 3.42
N MET A 138 6.36 1.11 4.32
CA MET A 138 6.59 0.72 5.70
C MET A 138 7.21 -0.68 5.80
N GLN A 139 6.77 -1.64 4.99
CA GLN A 139 7.35 -2.99 4.95
C GLN A 139 8.82 -2.97 4.49
N GLN A 140 9.16 -2.14 3.52
CA GLN A 140 10.52 -2.02 3.00
C GLN A 140 11.51 -1.56 4.08
N TYR A 141 11.09 -0.62 4.93
CA TYR A 141 11.96 -0.01 5.96
C TYR A 141 11.80 -0.61 7.35
N ARG A 142 10.87 -1.54 7.55
CA ARG A 142 10.54 -2.11 8.86
C ARG A 142 11.73 -2.67 9.61
N TRP A 143 12.57 -3.47 8.96
CA TRP A 143 13.73 -4.09 9.61
C TRP A 143 14.76 -3.06 10.09
N GLN A 144 14.98 -2.00 9.32
CA GLN A 144 15.88 -0.92 9.72
C GLN A 144 15.35 -0.16 10.93
N ALA A 145 14.04 0.10 10.97
CA ALA A 145 13.38 0.75 12.09
C ALA A 145 13.43 -0.12 13.36
N ALA A 146 13.09 -1.40 13.26
CA ALA A 146 13.11 -2.34 14.38
C ALA A 146 14.52 -2.51 14.98
N ALA A 147 15.56 -2.62 14.13
CA ALA A 147 16.95 -2.72 14.57
C ALA A 147 17.41 -1.47 15.34
N LYS A 148 17.01 -0.27 14.89
CA LYS A 148 17.34 0.99 15.58
C LYS A 148 16.64 1.13 16.93
N ALA A 149 15.45 0.56 17.08
CA ALA A 149 14.60 0.70 18.26
C ALA A 149 14.74 -0.46 19.26
N ASN A 150 15.57 -1.49 18.99
CA ASN A 150 15.65 -2.73 19.78
C ASN A 150 14.27 -3.37 20.02
N GLN A 151 13.40 -3.32 19.01
CA GLN A 151 12.02 -3.78 19.14
C GLN A 151 11.90 -5.26 18.76
N THR A 152 11.29 -6.05 19.65
CA THR A 152 10.75 -7.37 19.33
C THR A 152 9.25 -7.23 19.16
N ASN A 153 8.79 -7.38 17.91
CA ASN A 153 7.36 -7.34 17.61
C ASN A 153 6.77 -8.73 17.83
N SER A 154 5.84 -8.85 18.77
CA SER A 154 5.06 -10.06 19.03
C SER A 154 3.57 -9.78 18.93
N LEU A 155 2.82 -10.76 18.47
CA LEU A 155 1.37 -10.76 18.59
C LEU A 155 0.95 -11.41 19.92
N PRO A 156 -0.25 -11.11 20.45
CA PRO A 156 -0.83 -11.89 21.54
C PRO A 156 -0.83 -13.38 21.20
N ALA A 157 -0.45 -14.22 22.17
CA ALA A 157 -0.27 -15.66 21.93
C ALA A 157 -1.57 -16.37 21.46
N ASP A 158 -2.70 -15.83 21.81
CA ASP A 158 -4.04 -16.32 21.47
C ASP A 158 -4.58 -15.77 20.13
N MET A 159 -3.87 -14.86 19.47
CA MET A 159 -4.26 -14.34 18.16
C MET A 159 -3.87 -15.35 17.06
N THR A 160 -4.84 -16.12 16.59
CA THR A 160 -4.66 -17.22 15.63
C THR A 160 -5.62 -17.20 14.46
N ASP A 161 -6.42 -16.14 14.29
CA ASP A 161 -7.34 -15.97 13.16
C ASP A 161 -7.46 -14.50 12.73
N MET A 162 -8.03 -14.30 11.53
CA MET A 162 -8.14 -12.97 10.95
C MET A 162 -9.24 -12.11 11.57
N ASP A 163 -10.26 -12.69 12.19
CA ASP A 163 -11.31 -11.92 12.86
C ASP A 163 -10.75 -11.26 14.12
N GLN A 164 -9.90 -12.00 14.85
CA GLN A 164 -9.13 -11.46 15.98
C GLN A 164 -8.16 -10.37 15.51
N PHE A 165 -7.43 -10.62 14.41
CA PHE A 165 -6.52 -9.63 13.85
C PHE A 165 -7.23 -8.32 13.49
N VAL A 166 -8.38 -8.38 12.82
CA VAL A 166 -9.13 -7.19 12.38
C VAL A 166 -9.65 -6.35 13.54
N THR A 167 -10.00 -7.00 14.65
CA THR A 167 -10.59 -6.32 15.82
C THR A 167 -9.57 -5.88 16.86
N TYR A 168 -8.36 -6.44 16.84
CA TYR A 168 -7.32 -6.13 17.83
C TYR A 168 -6.84 -4.68 17.73
N GLN A 169 -6.58 -4.08 18.90
CA GLN A 169 -6.05 -2.72 18.98
C GLN A 169 -4.52 -2.75 19.08
N PHE A 170 -3.85 -2.58 17.95
CA PHE A 170 -2.39 -2.45 17.93
C PHE A 170 -1.96 -1.10 18.50
N VAL A 171 -1.23 -1.14 19.61
CA VAL A 171 -0.64 0.05 20.24
C VAL A 171 0.82 0.12 19.81
N PRO A 172 1.26 1.20 19.14
CA PRO A 172 2.67 1.37 18.78
C PRO A 172 3.56 1.41 20.03
N VAL A 173 4.66 0.67 20.03
CA VAL A 173 5.64 0.66 21.13
C VAL A 173 6.65 1.80 21.03
N SER A 174 6.66 2.51 19.91
CA SER A 174 7.46 3.73 19.68
C SER A 174 6.88 4.57 18.53
N ASP A 175 7.37 5.81 18.40
CA ASP A 175 7.02 6.72 17.30
C ASP A 175 7.50 6.24 15.90
N CYS A 176 8.27 5.15 15.85
CA CYS A 176 8.81 4.55 14.64
C CYS A 176 8.35 3.10 14.44
N ASP A 177 7.28 2.68 15.12
CA ASP A 177 6.77 1.31 15.04
C ASP A 177 6.07 1.06 13.69
N LEU A 178 6.87 0.76 12.68
CA LEU A 178 6.39 0.44 11.34
C LEU A 178 5.59 -0.87 11.31
N THR A 179 5.82 -1.79 12.24
CA THR A 179 5.07 -3.04 12.31
C THR A 179 3.63 -2.80 12.74
N ALA A 180 3.43 -2.06 13.84
CA ALA A 180 2.09 -1.67 14.27
C ALA A 180 1.38 -0.83 13.19
N ALA A 181 2.10 0.10 12.55
CA ALA A 181 1.54 0.93 11.48
C ALA A 181 1.10 0.11 10.25
N VAL A 182 1.85 -0.91 9.84
CA VAL A 182 1.45 -1.83 8.76
C VAL A 182 0.19 -2.61 9.15
N MET A 183 0.14 -3.15 10.37
CA MET A 183 -1.03 -3.90 10.85
C MET A 183 -2.29 -3.02 10.91
N GLN A 184 -2.16 -1.81 11.46
CA GLN A 184 -3.25 -0.82 11.48
C GLN A 184 -3.73 -0.44 10.07
N ALA A 185 -2.81 -0.31 9.11
CA ALA A 185 -3.16 0.01 7.72
C ALA A 185 -3.93 -1.15 7.05
N TYR A 186 -3.52 -2.42 7.27
CA TYR A 186 -4.29 -3.58 6.81
C TYR A 186 -5.67 -3.64 7.45
N GLN A 187 -5.77 -3.46 8.77
CA GLN A 187 -7.07 -3.40 9.47
C GLN A 187 -7.98 -2.31 8.90
N SER A 188 -7.42 -1.13 8.63
CA SER A 188 -8.20 -0.02 8.09
C SER A 188 -8.72 -0.29 6.68
N LEU A 189 -7.93 -0.98 5.84
CA LEU A 189 -8.37 -1.43 4.52
C LEU A 189 -9.45 -2.52 4.63
N LEU A 190 -9.26 -3.53 5.48
CA LEU A 190 -10.24 -4.60 5.69
C LEU A 190 -11.58 -4.04 6.17
N LYS A 191 -11.55 -3.11 7.13
CA LYS A 191 -12.76 -2.42 7.61
C LYS A 191 -13.42 -1.54 6.54
N ALA A 192 -12.64 -0.99 5.59
CA ALA A 192 -13.20 -0.21 4.47
C ALA A 192 -13.96 -1.08 3.47
N TYR A 193 -13.58 -2.35 3.35
CA TYR A 193 -14.17 -3.33 2.44
C TYR A 193 -15.11 -4.33 3.13
N ASP A 194 -15.47 -4.13 4.38
CA ASP A 194 -16.34 -5.06 5.13
C ASP A 194 -17.82 -4.81 4.83
N THR A 195 -18.15 -4.86 3.54
CA THR A 195 -19.53 -4.81 3.03
C THR A 195 -19.73 -5.91 1.98
N GLU A 196 -20.97 -6.28 1.70
CA GLU A 196 -21.26 -7.29 0.68
C GLU A 196 -20.78 -6.87 -0.72
N THR A 197 -20.91 -5.58 -1.04
CA THR A 197 -20.52 -5.01 -2.34
C THR A 197 -19.01 -4.91 -2.53
N GLU A 198 -18.26 -4.81 -1.43
CA GLU A 198 -16.80 -4.62 -1.44
C GLU A 198 -16.03 -5.90 -1.02
N ARG A 199 -16.75 -7.04 -0.91
CA ARG A 199 -16.17 -8.29 -0.42
C ARG A 199 -14.98 -8.80 -1.26
N GLU A 200 -14.96 -8.47 -2.54
CA GLU A 200 -13.82 -8.78 -3.42
C GLU A 200 -12.53 -8.07 -2.94
N GLY A 201 -12.61 -6.79 -2.62
CA GLY A 201 -11.50 -6.02 -2.07
C GLY A 201 -11.06 -6.49 -0.68
N TRP A 202 -12.04 -6.90 0.15
CA TRP A 202 -11.78 -7.49 1.46
C TRP A 202 -10.96 -8.78 1.32
N LEU A 203 -11.38 -9.70 0.45
CA LEU A 203 -10.71 -10.98 0.26
C LEU A 203 -9.27 -10.82 -0.23
N LEU A 204 -9.03 -9.97 -1.23
CA LEU A 204 -7.68 -9.69 -1.72
C LEU A 204 -6.80 -9.04 -0.65
N THR A 205 -7.35 -8.10 0.11
CA THR A 205 -6.62 -7.45 1.22
C THR A 205 -6.33 -8.44 2.34
N GLY A 206 -7.29 -9.34 2.64
CA GLY A 206 -7.12 -10.41 3.63
C GLY A 206 -6.00 -11.38 3.25
N ILE A 207 -5.93 -11.78 1.98
CA ILE A 207 -4.84 -12.64 1.48
C ILE A 207 -3.47 -11.94 1.63
N ASP A 208 -3.37 -10.66 1.28
CA ASP A 208 -2.14 -9.87 1.45
C ASP A 208 -1.74 -9.76 2.93
N ALA A 209 -2.71 -9.47 3.81
CA ALA A 209 -2.49 -9.39 5.25
C ALA A 209 -2.07 -10.75 5.84
N LEU A 210 -2.73 -11.84 5.44
CA LEU A 210 -2.42 -13.20 5.89
C LEU A 210 -0.99 -13.60 5.48
N ASN A 211 -0.58 -13.30 4.25
CA ASN A 211 0.79 -13.52 3.79
C ASN A 211 1.81 -12.68 4.60
N TYR A 212 1.46 -11.45 4.95
CA TYR A 212 2.30 -10.62 5.81
C TYR A 212 2.43 -11.22 7.22
N LEU A 213 1.33 -11.66 7.81
CA LEU A 213 1.29 -12.27 9.15
C LEU A 213 2.08 -13.58 9.17
N TYR A 214 1.91 -14.46 8.19
CA TYR A 214 2.68 -15.70 8.05
C TYR A 214 4.20 -15.43 8.03
N ARG A 215 4.63 -14.47 7.21
CA ARG A 215 6.07 -14.17 7.05
C ARG A 215 6.72 -13.56 8.28
N ASN A 216 5.94 -12.90 9.14
CA ASN A 216 6.46 -12.10 10.23
C ASN A 216 6.06 -12.61 11.62
N PHE A 217 5.03 -13.43 11.70
CA PHE A 217 4.42 -13.91 12.95
C PHE A 217 4.00 -15.38 12.82
N SER A 218 4.88 -16.22 12.29
CA SER A 218 4.59 -17.64 12.02
C SER A 218 4.28 -18.47 13.27
N GLY A 219 4.62 -17.99 14.47
CA GLY A 219 4.20 -18.59 15.72
C GLY A 219 2.69 -18.51 15.98
N ASN A 220 2.05 -17.41 15.53
CA ASN A 220 0.61 -17.20 15.60
C ASN A 220 -0.08 -17.63 14.30
N PHE A 221 0.43 -17.16 13.18
CA PHE A 221 -0.08 -17.45 11.83
C PHE A 221 0.82 -18.52 11.17
N SER A 222 0.76 -19.74 11.69
CA SER A 222 1.45 -20.88 11.11
C SER A 222 0.91 -21.23 9.73
N ASN A 223 1.60 -22.07 8.99
CA ASN A 223 1.13 -22.57 7.70
C ASN A 223 -0.28 -23.20 7.80
N ASP A 224 -0.52 -23.97 8.87
CA ASP A 224 -1.84 -24.64 9.09
C ASP A 224 -2.94 -23.63 9.39
N VAL A 225 -2.68 -22.62 10.21
CA VAL A 225 -3.62 -21.53 10.49
C VAL A 225 -3.97 -20.78 9.21
N CYS A 226 -2.97 -20.46 8.39
CA CYS A 226 -3.20 -19.77 7.11
C CYS A 226 -4.04 -20.60 6.14
N GLN A 227 -3.81 -21.92 6.07
CA GLN A 227 -4.64 -22.82 5.27
C GLN A 227 -6.08 -22.88 5.77
N GLN A 228 -6.28 -22.94 7.09
CA GLN A 228 -7.63 -22.96 7.70
C GLN A 228 -8.39 -21.68 7.37
N GLU A 229 -7.76 -20.51 7.49
CA GLU A 229 -8.40 -19.24 7.14
C GLU A 229 -8.77 -19.18 5.66
N LEU A 230 -7.90 -19.60 4.76
CA LEU A 230 -8.20 -19.61 3.32
C LEU A 230 -9.33 -20.56 2.97
N ARG A 231 -9.39 -21.77 3.59
CA ARG A 231 -10.49 -22.71 3.41
C ARG A 231 -11.81 -22.13 3.95
N LYS A 232 -11.78 -21.47 5.11
CA LYS A 232 -12.94 -20.75 5.68
C LYS A 232 -13.46 -19.72 4.68
N TRP A 233 -12.60 -18.90 4.08
CA TRP A 233 -13.01 -17.88 3.10
C TRP A 233 -13.56 -18.47 1.81
N ILE A 234 -12.93 -19.50 1.26
CA ILE A 234 -13.44 -20.23 0.08
C ILE A 234 -14.85 -20.77 0.33
N HIS A 235 -15.07 -21.34 1.51
CA HIS A 235 -16.38 -21.89 1.88
C HIS A 235 -17.42 -20.78 2.14
N THR A 236 -17.02 -19.70 2.80
CA THR A 236 -17.92 -18.62 3.22
C THR A 236 -18.35 -17.72 2.04
N TYR A 237 -17.44 -17.51 1.08
CA TYR A 237 -17.61 -16.55 0.00
C TYR A 237 -17.56 -17.16 -1.42
N PRO A 238 -18.25 -18.28 -1.70
CA PRO A 238 -18.08 -19.00 -2.97
C PRO A 238 -18.50 -18.20 -4.21
N ALA A 239 -19.36 -17.19 -4.04
CA ALA A 239 -19.84 -16.35 -5.13
C ALA A 239 -18.97 -15.11 -5.41
N VAL A 240 -17.95 -14.86 -4.60
CA VAL A 240 -17.08 -13.68 -4.76
C VAL A 240 -16.09 -13.92 -5.90
N LYS A 241 -16.05 -13.02 -6.88
CA LYS A 241 -15.22 -13.17 -8.10
C LYS A 241 -13.71 -13.34 -7.84
N THR A 242 -13.22 -12.89 -6.69
CA THR A 242 -11.81 -13.00 -6.30
C THR A 242 -11.47 -14.27 -5.49
N VAL A 243 -12.44 -15.16 -5.28
CA VAL A 243 -12.20 -16.45 -4.60
C VAL A 243 -11.12 -17.31 -5.28
N PRO A 244 -10.93 -17.30 -6.61
CA PRO A 244 -9.81 -17.98 -7.24
C PRO A 244 -8.43 -17.59 -6.65
N GLU A 245 -8.28 -16.34 -6.17
CA GLU A 245 -7.04 -15.90 -5.51
C GLU A 245 -6.83 -16.60 -4.16
N ALA A 246 -7.93 -16.91 -3.44
CA ALA A 246 -7.82 -17.71 -2.20
C ALA A 246 -7.43 -19.17 -2.49
N TYR A 247 -7.93 -19.78 -3.56
CA TYR A 247 -7.46 -21.10 -4.02
C TYR A 247 -5.98 -21.07 -4.39
N LEU A 248 -5.54 -20.04 -5.12
CA LEU A 248 -4.13 -19.87 -5.48
C LEU A 248 -3.25 -19.71 -4.24
N ALA A 249 -3.64 -18.87 -3.30
CA ALA A 249 -2.93 -18.69 -2.05
C ALA A 249 -2.87 -19.98 -1.23
N LEU A 250 -3.96 -20.73 -1.13
CA LEU A 250 -4.00 -22.03 -0.45
C LEU A 250 -3.07 -23.04 -1.12
N ALA A 251 -3.04 -23.08 -2.44
CA ALA A 251 -2.11 -23.94 -3.18
C ALA A 251 -0.63 -23.58 -2.93
N GLN A 252 -0.32 -22.29 -2.69
CA GLN A 252 1.03 -21.84 -2.30
C GLN A 252 1.41 -22.33 -0.90
N PHE A 253 0.50 -22.23 0.09
CA PHE A 253 0.74 -22.73 1.45
C PHE A 253 0.92 -24.26 1.47
N LEU A 254 0.16 -25.01 0.67
CA LEU A 254 0.32 -26.46 0.51
C LEU A 254 1.67 -26.83 -0.12
N GLN A 255 2.23 -25.98 -0.99
CA GLN A 255 3.57 -26.18 -1.55
C GLN A 255 4.65 -26.15 -0.47
N TYR A 256 4.54 -25.27 0.52
CA TYR A 256 5.51 -25.17 1.62
C TYR A 256 5.53 -26.44 2.51
N GLN A 257 4.44 -27.19 2.54
CA GLN A 257 4.34 -28.47 3.23
C GLN A 257 4.67 -29.70 2.35
N ASN A 258 5.10 -29.46 1.09
CA ASN A 258 5.34 -30.52 0.09
C ASN A 258 4.12 -31.45 -0.17
N ASN A 259 2.89 -30.96 0.06
CA ASN A 259 1.66 -31.69 -0.17
C ASN A 259 1.15 -31.50 -1.61
N GLN A 260 1.83 -32.15 -2.56
CA GLN A 260 1.57 -31.97 -3.99
C GLN A 260 0.21 -32.53 -4.43
N VAL A 261 -0.28 -33.60 -3.81
CA VAL A 261 -1.57 -34.23 -4.16
C VAL A 261 -2.71 -33.27 -3.82
N GLU A 262 -2.73 -32.79 -2.60
CA GLU A 262 -3.74 -31.85 -2.13
C GLU A 262 -3.67 -30.52 -2.89
N ARG A 263 -2.45 -30.01 -3.15
CA ARG A 263 -2.23 -28.83 -3.97
C ARG A 263 -2.85 -28.96 -5.35
N LEU A 264 -2.65 -30.10 -6.03
CA LEU A 264 -3.25 -30.36 -7.36
C LEU A 264 -4.77 -30.40 -7.28
N ARG A 265 -5.32 -31.01 -6.24
CA ARG A 265 -6.78 -31.05 -6.00
C ARG A 265 -7.34 -29.62 -5.86
N ILE A 266 -6.75 -28.80 -5.02
CA ILE A 266 -7.17 -27.40 -4.77
C ILE A 266 -7.10 -26.54 -6.04
N VAL A 267 -6.03 -26.66 -6.83
CA VAL A 267 -5.90 -25.95 -8.11
C VAL A 267 -7.00 -26.38 -9.09
N ARG A 268 -7.29 -27.67 -9.20
CA ARG A 268 -8.36 -28.19 -10.08
C ARG A 268 -9.75 -27.70 -9.64
N GLU A 269 -10.04 -27.69 -8.35
CA GLU A 269 -11.28 -27.14 -7.80
C GLU A 269 -11.43 -25.66 -8.13
N GLY A 270 -10.37 -24.86 -7.94
CA GLY A 270 -10.37 -23.44 -8.28
C GLY A 270 -10.62 -23.19 -9.77
N ILE A 271 -9.99 -23.97 -10.67
CA ILE A 271 -10.23 -23.84 -12.12
C ILE A 271 -11.64 -24.28 -12.51
N ALA A 272 -12.15 -25.38 -11.95
CA ALA A 272 -13.48 -25.89 -12.27
C ALA A 272 -14.62 -24.96 -11.83
N GLY A 273 -14.43 -24.29 -10.68
CA GLY A 273 -15.42 -23.35 -10.16
C GLY A 273 -15.37 -21.96 -10.81
N TYR A 274 -14.22 -21.61 -11.41
CA TYR A 274 -13.95 -20.24 -11.91
C TYR A 274 -13.15 -20.30 -13.23
N PRO A 275 -13.77 -20.70 -14.35
CA PRO A 275 -13.14 -20.87 -15.64
C PRO A 275 -12.66 -19.55 -16.28
#